data_d6c24e845068c87b01682b01b3b68036
#
_entry.id   d6c24e845068c87b01682b01b3b68036
#
_cell.length_a   1.000
_cell.length_b   1.000
_cell.length_c   1.000
_cell.angle_alpha   90.00
_cell.angle_beta   90.00
_cell.angle_gamma   90.00
#
_symmetry.space_group_name_H-M   'P 1'
#
loop_
_entity.id
_entity.type
_entity.pdbx_description
1 polymer ?
#
loop_
_entity_poly.entity_id
_entity_poly.type
_entity_poly.pdbx_seq_one_letter_code
_entity_poly.pdbx_strand_id
1 'polypeptide(L)'
;ISAKQLERMLGVTYKTAWFMSHRIREAMSAESGGLLGGGGSTVEVDETYWGNTHQSKIGKQCGAKQGGPQKEKIVSLVERGGKVRSFHVQMVTSATLKEAIAKNVHKDTHIHTDSHYAYRKATKGYASHETVNHTAQEYARGNVTTNTVEGYFSILKRGLVGTFHHVGEQHLQRYVREFDFRYNTRSALGYSDTDCANLALKGIAGKRLTYQRTGSQRAVQV
;
A
#
# COMPACT_ATOMS: atom_id res chain seq x y z
N ILE A 1 -1.15 -14.73 -7.59
CA ILE A 1 -1.70 -16.11 -7.47
C ILE A 1 -2.58 -16.18 -6.23
N SER A 2 -3.76 -16.80 -6.32
CA SER A 2 -4.64 -17.04 -5.19
C SER A 2 -4.19 -18.26 -4.39
N ALA A 3 -4.61 -18.34 -3.11
CA ALA A 3 -4.33 -19.54 -2.30
C ALA A 3 -4.99 -20.80 -2.89
N LYS A 4 -6.15 -20.65 -3.55
CA LYS A 4 -6.83 -21.76 -4.23
C LYS A 4 -6.09 -22.27 -5.48
N GLN A 5 -5.40 -21.36 -6.17
CA GLN A 5 -4.54 -21.74 -7.28
C GLN A 5 -3.28 -22.44 -6.76
N LEU A 6 -2.67 -21.93 -5.69
CA LEU A 6 -1.49 -22.53 -5.09
C LEU A 6 -1.77 -23.94 -4.54
N GLU A 7 -2.94 -24.15 -3.92
CA GLU A 7 -3.42 -25.47 -3.49
C GLU A 7 -3.40 -26.48 -4.65
N ARG A 8 -3.99 -26.11 -5.79
CA ARG A 8 -4.04 -26.99 -6.98
C ARG A 8 -2.67 -27.25 -7.58
N MET A 9 -1.80 -26.23 -7.63
CA MET A 9 -0.47 -26.36 -8.22
C MET A 9 0.46 -27.26 -7.40
N LEU A 10 0.33 -27.22 -6.07
CA LEU A 10 1.24 -27.94 -5.16
C LEU A 10 0.64 -29.23 -4.58
N GLY A 11 -0.64 -29.52 -4.84
CA GLY A 11 -1.30 -30.70 -4.27
C GLY A 11 -1.42 -30.68 -2.75
N VAL A 12 -1.41 -29.51 -2.11
CA VAL A 12 -1.51 -29.34 -0.64
C VAL A 12 -2.94 -28.94 -0.26
N THR A 13 -3.27 -28.96 1.06
CA THR A 13 -4.58 -28.48 1.50
C THR A 13 -4.70 -26.95 1.34
N TYR A 14 -5.91 -26.43 1.17
CA TYR A 14 -6.18 -25.00 1.11
C TYR A 14 -5.59 -24.23 2.29
N LYS A 15 -5.71 -24.78 3.49
CA LYS A 15 -5.14 -24.19 4.71
C LYS A 15 -3.63 -24.04 4.62
N THR A 16 -2.96 -25.08 4.12
CA THR A 16 -1.50 -25.04 3.90
C THR A 16 -1.13 -24.02 2.84
N ALA A 17 -1.82 -24.01 1.70
CA ALA A 17 -1.58 -23.06 0.62
C ALA A 17 -1.80 -21.60 1.07
N TRP A 18 -2.88 -21.36 1.83
CA TRP A 18 -3.17 -20.03 2.39
C TRP A 18 -2.06 -19.57 3.35
N PHE A 19 -1.61 -20.45 4.24
CA PHE A 19 -0.54 -20.13 5.18
C PHE A 19 0.81 -19.90 4.44
N MET A 20 1.13 -20.72 3.46
CA MET A 20 2.31 -20.52 2.60
C MET A 20 2.27 -19.17 1.88
N SER A 21 1.13 -18.80 1.32
CA SER A 21 0.95 -17.50 0.66
C SER A 21 1.24 -16.33 1.62
N HIS A 22 0.81 -16.43 2.88
CA HIS A 22 1.11 -15.40 3.87
C HIS A 22 2.58 -15.37 4.28
N ARG A 23 3.25 -16.52 4.33
CA ARG A 23 4.71 -16.58 4.57
C ARG A 23 5.50 -15.96 3.41
N ILE A 24 5.09 -16.21 2.18
CA ILE A 24 5.69 -15.60 0.98
C ILE A 24 5.51 -14.07 1.02
N ARG A 25 4.32 -13.57 1.37
CA ARG A 25 4.08 -12.13 1.56
C ARG A 25 4.96 -11.52 2.65
N GLU A 26 5.18 -12.25 3.73
CA GLU A 26 6.07 -11.80 4.79
C GLU A 26 7.54 -11.73 4.30
N ALA A 27 7.97 -12.68 3.48
CA ALA A 27 9.27 -12.64 2.83
C ALA A 27 9.43 -11.41 1.92
N MET A 28 8.39 -11.09 1.15
CA MET A 28 8.33 -9.89 0.27
C MET A 28 8.30 -8.57 1.05
N SER A 29 8.06 -8.60 2.36
CA SER A 29 8.02 -7.41 3.21
C SER A 29 9.39 -6.93 3.70
N ALA A 30 10.49 -7.42 3.12
CA ALA A 30 11.82 -6.91 3.43
C ALA A 30 11.88 -5.41 3.12
N GLU A 31 12.34 -4.63 4.10
CA GLU A 31 12.51 -3.20 3.94
C GLU A 31 13.47 -2.93 2.79
N SER A 32 12.94 -2.42 1.70
CA SER A 32 13.75 -1.93 0.60
C SER A 32 14.37 -0.60 1.02
N GLY A 33 15.65 -0.66 1.36
CA GLY A 33 16.46 0.37 1.97
C GLY A 33 16.33 1.80 1.43
N GLY A 34 16.75 2.75 2.24
CA GLY A 34 16.84 4.18 1.92
C GLY A 34 15.50 4.92 1.93
N LEU A 35 15.53 6.23 2.01
CA LEU A 35 14.37 7.09 1.86
C LEU A 35 13.98 7.19 0.38
N LEU A 36 12.71 7.43 0.10
CA LEU A 36 12.21 7.78 -1.22
C LEU A 36 12.59 9.23 -1.55
N GLY A 37 12.79 9.50 -2.82
CA GLY A 37 13.10 10.84 -3.26
C GLY A 37 14.57 11.24 -2.98
N GLY A 38 14.79 12.53 -2.79
CA GLY A 38 16.11 13.15 -2.67
C GLY A 38 16.60 13.68 -4.02
N GLY A 39 17.60 14.58 -3.98
CA GLY A 39 18.18 15.14 -5.20
C GLY A 39 17.21 15.88 -6.13
N GLY A 40 16.14 16.45 -5.60
CA GLY A 40 15.12 17.13 -6.38
C GLY A 40 14.12 16.21 -7.08
N SER A 41 14.07 14.92 -6.74
CA SER A 41 13.05 14.00 -7.26
C SER A 41 11.66 14.30 -6.69
N THR A 42 10.63 13.76 -7.34
CA THR A 42 9.23 13.97 -6.96
C THR A 42 8.65 12.71 -6.35
N VAL A 43 7.97 12.87 -5.22
CA VAL A 43 7.15 11.82 -4.58
C VAL A 43 5.70 12.26 -4.56
N GLU A 44 4.84 11.43 -5.13
CA GLU A 44 3.38 11.61 -5.08
C GLU A 44 2.84 10.88 -3.86
N VAL A 45 1.96 11.54 -3.12
CA VAL A 45 1.34 10.98 -1.91
C VAL A 45 -0.17 11.11 -2.03
N ASP A 46 -0.85 10.00 -1.84
CA ASP A 46 -2.31 9.95 -1.88
C ASP A 46 -2.84 8.79 -1.02
N GLU A 47 -4.12 8.80 -0.73
CA GLU A 47 -4.79 7.72 -0.03
C GLU A 47 -5.86 7.05 -0.90
N THR A 48 -6.08 5.78 -0.62
CA THR A 48 -7.17 5.02 -1.23
C THR A 48 -7.93 4.20 -0.18
N TYR A 49 -9.14 3.84 -0.53
CA TYR A 49 -10.07 3.16 0.37
C TYR A 49 -10.39 1.77 -0.16
N TRP A 50 -10.28 0.76 0.72
CA TRP A 50 -10.52 -0.64 0.42
C TRP A 50 -11.66 -1.22 1.27
N GLY A 51 -12.37 -2.18 0.71
CA GLY A 51 -13.46 -2.90 1.37
C GLY A 51 -14.83 -2.32 1.07
N ASN A 52 -15.84 -3.16 1.29
CA ASN A 52 -17.23 -2.74 1.23
C ASN A 52 -17.62 -2.16 2.57
N THR A 53 -18.35 -1.08 2.56
CA THR A 53 -19.17 -0.71 3.70
C THR A 53 -20.09 -1.89 3.98
N HIS A 54 -19.88 -2.62 5.10
CA HIS A 54 -20.92 -3.48 5.62
C HIS A 54 -22.13 -2.59 5.84
N GLN A 55 -23.08 -2.63 4.92
CA GLN A 55 -24.40 -2.15 5.22
C GLN A 55 -24.87 -3.02 6.39
N SER A 56 -24.83 -2.46 7.59
CA SER A 56 -25.59 -3.04 8.69
C SER A 56 -27.00 -3.24 8.14
N LYS A 57 -27.57 -4.43 8.34
CA LYS A 57 -28.93 -4.78 7.88
C LYS A 57 -30.03 -3.90 8.52
N ILE A 58 -29.64 -2.83 9.18
CA ILE A 58 -30.50 -1.85 9.84
C ILE A 58 -30.40 -0.53 9.07
N GLY A 59 -31.35 -0.30 8.18
CA GLY A 59 -31.65 0.98 7.55
C GLY A 59 -30.88 1.25 6.25
N LYS A 60 -31.61 1.21 5.15
CA LYS A 60 -31.28 1.87 3.90
C LYS A 60 -31.11 3.37 4.17
N GLN A 61 -29.91 3.84 4.46
CA GLN A 61 -29.57 5.25 4.36
C GLN A 61 -28.47 5.46 3.34
N CYS A 62 -28.93 5.97 2.24
CA CYS A 62 -28.36 6.95 1.32
C CYS A 62 -26.83 7.04 1.28
N GLY A 63 -26.27 6.72 0.10
CA GLY A 63 -25.03 7.30 -0.42
C GLY A 63 -23.82 7.14 0.47
N ALA A 64 -23.22 5.95 0.52
CA ALA A 64 -21.89 5.81 1.09
C ALA A 64 -20.93 6.70 0.32
N LYS A 65 -20.57 7.84 0.89
CA LYS A 65 -19.51 8.71 0.36
C LYS A 65 -18.23 7.90 0.22
N GLN A 66 -17.50 8.11 -0.86
CA GLN A 66 -16.17 7.57 -1.03
C GLN A 66 -15.37 7.90 0.24
N GLY A 67 -14.76 6.89 0.89
CA GLY A 67 -14.04 7.11 2.13
C GLY A 67 -14.85 7.04 3.44
N GLY A 68 -16.00 6.38 3.47
CA GLY A 68 -16.78 6.19 4.70
C GLY A 68 -15.97 5.52 5.82
N PRO A 69 -16.36 5.71 7.10
CA PRO A 69 -15.58 5.29 8.30
C PRO A 69 -15.33 3.79 8.39
N GLN A 70 -16.05 2.98 7.63
CA GLN A 70 -15.95 1.52 7.62
C GLN A 70 -15.02 0.95 6.53
N LYS A 71 -14.39 1.80 5.71
CA LYS A 71 -13.42 1.36 4.70
C LYS A 71 -12.01 1.44 5.26
N GLU A 72 -11.21 0.45 4.92
CA GLU A 72 -9.78 0.44 5.22
C GLU A 72 -9.06 1.50 4.41
N LYS A 73 -8.15 2.22 5.03
CA LYS A 73 -7.42 3.34 4.42
C LYS A 73 -5.99 2.90 4.12
N ILE A 74 -5.56 3.09 2.89
CA ILE A 74 -4.20 2.81 2.45
C ILE A 74 -3.60 4.13 1.97
N VAL A 75 -2.51 4.55 2.60
CA VAL A 75 -1.69 5.70 2.18
C VAL A 75 -0.50 5.17 1.40
N SER A 76 -0.23 5.72 0.24
CA SER A 76 0.91 5.35 -0.60
C SER A 76 1.79 6.56 -0.93
N LEU A 77 3.10 6.33 -0.86
CA LEU A 77 4.15 7.25 -1.23
C LEU A 77 4.83 6.67 -2.47
N VAL A 78 4.70 7.32 -3.62
CA VAL A 78 5.22 6.81 -4.91
C VAL A 78 6.22 7.80 -5.48
N GLU A 79 7.46 7.37 -5.60
CA GLU A 79 8.50 8.13 -6.29
C GLU A 79 8.31 7.99 -7.79
N ARG A 80 8.32 9.10 -8.52
CA ARG A 80 8.21 9.09 -10.00
C ARG A 80 9.39 8.36 -10.62
N GLY A 81 9.10 7.36 -11.44
CA GLY A 81 10.12 6.49 -12.02
C GLY A 81 10.82 5.57 -11.01
N GLY A 82 10.51 5.67 -9.74
CA GLY A 82 11.15 4.97 -8.63
C GLY A 82 10.24 3.96 -7.94
N LYS A 83 10.35 3.92 -6.63
CA LYS A 83 9.73 2.93 -5.73
C LYS A 83 8.44 3.43 -5.11
N VAL A 84 7.70 2.52 -4.49
CA VAL A 84 6.50 2.80 -3.69
C VAL A 84 6.66 2.27 -2.27
N ARG A 85 6.01 2.93 -1.33
CA ARG A 85 5.76 2.45 0.03
C ARG A 85 4.34 2.74 0.45
N SER A 86 3.65 1.73 0.93
CA SER A 86 2.24 1.83 1.26
C SER A 86 1.95 1.31 2.66
N PHE A 87 1.01 1.98 3.32
CA PHE A 87 0.67 1.74 4.72
C PHE A 87 -0.84 1.62 4.89
N HIS A 88 -1.27 0.55 5.52
CA HIS A 88 -2.61 0.46 6.06
C HIS A 88 -2.68 1.32 7.33
N VAL A 89 -3.56 2.29 7.36
CA VAL A 89 -3.72 3.23 8.47
C VAL A 89 -5.15 3.25 9.00
N GLN A 90 -5.29 3.43 10.30
CA GLN A 90 -6.61 3.52 10.94
C GLN A 90 -7.34 4.81 10.53
N MET A 91 -6.61 5.92 10.48
CA MET A 91 -7.16 7.23 10.14
C MET A 91 -6.17 8.02 9.29
N VAL A 92 -6.69 8.73 8.29
CA VAL A 92 -5.91 9.68 7.49
C VAL A 92 -5.97 11.03 8.19
N THR A 93 -4.98 11.29 9.03
CA THR A 93 -4.81 12.57 9.76
C THR A 93 -3.49 13.22 9.40
N SER A 94 -3.37 14.52 9.65
CA SER A 94 -2.08 15.22 9.45
C SER A 94 -0.94 14.59 10.25
N ALA A 95 -1.22 14.03 11.43
CA ALA A 95 -0.20 13.36 12.26
C ALA A 95 0.25 12.03 11.60
N THR A 96 -0.68 11.19 11.18
CA THR A 96 -0.40 9.91 10.52
C THR A 96 0.37 10.13 9.21
N LEU A 97 -0.07 11.11 8.40
CA LEU A 97 0.60 11.45 7.14
C LEU A 97 2.00 12.01 7.39
N LYS A 98 2.15 12.90 8.38
CA LYS A 98 3.46 13.45 8.75
C LYS A 98 4.43 12.35 9.16
N GLU A 99 3.98 11.39 9.97
CA GLU A 99 4.79 10.27 10.40
C GLU A 99 5.21 9.37 9.22
N ALA A 100 4.25 9.00 8.36
CA ALA A 100 4.51 8.19 7.18
C ALA A 100 5.51 8.87 6.23
N ILE A 101 5.30 10.15 5.93
CA ILE A 101 6.18 10.91 5.04
C ILE A 101 7.56 11.10 5.67
N ALA A 102 7.64 11.51 6.95
CA ALA A 102 8.90 11.80 7.62
C ALA A 102 9.83 10.59 7.77
N LYS A 103 9.25 9.39 7.94
CA LYS A 103 10.02 8.15 8.04
C LYS A 103 10.50 7.61 6.68
N ASN A 104 9.88 8.04 5.58
CA ASN A 104 10.06 7.37 4.31
C ASN A 104 10.53 8.27 3.17
N VAL A 105 10.50 9.60 3.30
CA VAL A 105 10.82 10.55 2.24
C VAL A 105 11.95 11.48 2.65
N HIS A 106 12.92 11.67 1.75
CA HIS A 106 14.04 12.59 1.93
C HIS A 106 13.54 14.04 1.93
N LYS A 107 14.18 14.92 2.74
CA LYS A 107 13.75 16.32 2.85
C LYS A 107 13.88 17.15 1.58
N ASP A 108 14.86 16.82 0.74
CA ASP A 108 15.10 17.52 -0.55
C ASP A 108 14.19 17.01 -1.66
N THR A 109 13.00 16.53 -1.31
CA THR A 109 12.02 15.95 -2.24
C THR A 109 10.89 16.94 -2.50
N HIS A 110 10.45 17.03 -3.76
CA HIS A 110 9.21 17.70 -4.16
C HIS A 110 8.03 16.76 -3.88
N ILE A 111 7.07 17.19 -3.08
CA ILE A 111 5.90 16.39 -2.74
C ILE A 111 4.69 16.89 -3.50
N HIS A 112 4.02 15.98 -4.23
CA HIS A 112 2.75 16.25 -4.89
C HIS A 112 1.64 15.45 -4.22
N THR A 113 0.51 16.11 -3.93
CA THR A 113 -0.67 15.51 -3.30
C THR A 113 -1.95 16.00 -3.95
N ASP A 114 -3.08 15.44 -3.54
CA ASP A 114 -4.35 16.09 -3.75
C ASP A 114 -4.51 17.34 -2.84
N SER A 115 -5.63 18.04 -2.98
CA SER A 115 -5.93 19.26 -2.22
C SER A 115 -6.40 19.02 -0.78
N HIS A 116 -6.37 17.77 -0.27
CA HIS A 116 -6.85 17.46 1.08
C HIS A 116 -6.04 18.20 2.15
N TYR A 117 -6.73 18.87 3.07
CA TYR A 117 -6.12 19.78 4.06
C TYR A 117 -5.08 19.14 4.98
N ALA A 118 -5.17 17.82 5.22
CA ALA A 118 -4.27 17.08 6.09
C ALA A 118 -2.82 17.08 5.59
N TYR A 119 -2.61 17.20 4.28
CA TYR A 119 -1.28 17.23 3.68
C TYR A 119 -0.51 18.51 3.97
N ARG A 120 -1.18 19.66 4.08
CA ARG A 120 -0.52 20.97 4.30
C ARG A 120 0.41 21.01 5.53
N LYS A 121 0.01 20.32 6.61
CA LYS A 121 0.82 20.23 7.83
C LYS A 121 1.84 19.08 7.74
N ALA A 122 1.52 18.02 7.03
CA ALA A 122 2.35 16.82 6.93
C ALA A 122 3.60 17.03 6.07
N THR A 123 3.52 17.90 5.06
CA THR A 123 4.58 18.15 4.07
C THR A 123 5.45 19.37 4.39
N LYS A 124 5.23 20.02 5.53
CA LYS A 124 6.00 21.21 5.93
C LYS A 124 7.49 20.87 6.15
N GLY A 125 8.38 21.63 5.48
CA GLY A 125 9.83 21.45 5.59
C GLY A 125 10.44 20.47 4.57
N TYR A 126 9.73 20.18 3.48
CA TYR A 126 10.25 19.54 2.29
C TYR A 126 10.63 20.58 1.24
N ALA A 127 11.34 20.16 0.15
CA ALA A 127 11.81 21.09 -0.88
C ALA A 127 10.66 21.90 -1.51
N SER A 128 9.55 21.25 -1.84
CA SER A 128 8.28 21.91 -2.17
C SER A 128 7.10 21.00 -1.84
N HIS A 129 5.92 21.58 -1.73
CA HIS A 129 4.65 20.87 -1.70
C HIS A 129 3.68 21.53 -2.68
N GLU A 130 3.25 20.77 -3.65
CA GLU A 130 2.30 21.20 -4.67
C GLU A 130 1.08 20.28 -4.68
N THR A 131 -0.08 20.87 -4.99
CA THR A 131 -1.35 20.16 -4.92
C THR A 131 -2.10 20.27 -6.24
N VAL A 132 -2.81 19.21 -6.62
CA VAL A 132 -3.82 19.21 -7.67
C VAL A 132 -5.22 19.20 -7.07
N ASN A 133 -6.17 19.87 -7.71
CA ASN A 133 -7.53 19.95 -7.21
C ASN A 133 -8.50 19.17 -8.10
N HIS A 134 -8.69 17.90 -7.81
CA HIS A 134 -9.62 17.03 -8.55
C HIS A 134 -11.08 17.51 -8.45
N THR A 135 -11.46 18.19 -7.37
CA THR A 135 -12.83 18.75 -7.22
C THR A 135 -13.09 19.86 -8.25
N ALA A 136 -12.05 20.59 -8.63
CA ALA A 136 -12.10 21.60 -9.69
C ALA A 136 -11.81 21.02 -11.09
N GLN A 137 -11.82 19.69 -11.25
CA GLN A 137 -11.46 18.98 -12.49
C GLN A 137 -10.02 19.26 -12.97
N GLU A 138 -9.16 19.72 -12.07
CA GLU A 138 -7.73 19.88 -12.35
C GLU A 138 -7.01 18.55 -12.08
N TYR A 139 -6.67 17.82 -13.13
CA TYR A 139 -5.93 16.54 -13.03
C TYR A 139 -4.42 16.71 -13.16
N ALA A 140 -3.98 17.82 -13.76
CA ALA A 140 -2.59 18.17 -13.92
C ALA A 140 -2.42 19.68 -14.06
N ARG A 141 -1.34 20.22 -13.49
CA ARG A 141 -0.90 21.60 -13.67
C ARG A 141 0.59 21.59 -14.01
N GLY A 142 0.90 21.56 -15.31
CA GLY A 142 2.27 21.33 -15.76
C GLY A 142 2.78 19.96 -15.30
N ASN A 143 3.84 19.94 -14.52
CA ASN A 143 4.41 18.71 -13.96
C ASN A 143 3.74 18.25 -12.65
N VAL A 144 2.81 19.03 -12.10
CA VAL A 144 2.13 18.69 -10.85
C VAL A 144 0.98 17.76 -11.15
N THR A 145 1.08 16.51 -10.78
CA THR A 145 0.06 15.48 -10.95
C THR A 145 0.12 14.47 -9.82
N THR A 146 -0.93 13.65 -9.66
CA THR A 146 -0.99 12.45 -8.82
C THR A 146 -1.16 11.17 -9.65
N ASN A 147 -0.90 11.25 -10.96
CA ASN A 147 -1.15 10.16 -11.90
C ASN A 147 -0.35 8.89 -11.60
N THR A 148 0.87 9.04 -11.04
CA THR A 148 1.73 7.88 -10.73
C THR A 148 1.14 7.08 -9.57
N VAL A 149 0.72 7.74 -8.50
CA VAL A 149 0.10 7.07 -7.35
C VAL A 149 -1.29 6.52 -7.69
N GLU A 150 -2.07 7.22 -8.52
CA GLU A 150 -3.36 6.70 -9.03
C GLU A 150 -3.17 5.46 -9.91
N GLY A 151 -2.15 5.46 -10.76
CA GLY A 151 -1.74 4.30 -11.55
C GLY A 151 -1.38 3.10 -10.66
N TYR A 152 -0.63 3.33 -9.59
CA TYR A 152 -0.34 2.30 -8.60
C TYR A 152 -1.61 1.79 -7.90
N PHE A 153 -2.52 2.66 -7.49
CA PHE A 153 -3.80 2.26 -6.89
C PHE A 153 -4.67 1.44 -7.83
N SER A 154 -4.63 1.72 -9.12
CA SER A 154 -5.32 0.93 -10.14
C SER A 154 -4.79 -0.50 -10.19
N ILE A 155 -3.47 -0.69 -10.11
CA ILE A 155 -2.82 -2.01 -10.06
C ILE A 155 -3.21 -2.73 -8.77
N LEU A 156 -3.10 -2.07 -7.62
CA LEU A 156 -3.44 -2.60 -6.30
C LEU A 156 -4.90 -3.07 -6.25
N LYS A 157 -5.84 -2.19 -6.60
CA LYS A 157 -7.28 -2.50 -6.57
C LYS A 157 -7.65 -3.62 -7.53
N ARG A 158 -7.11 -3.61 -8.76
CA ARG A 158 -7.34 -4.65 -9.76
C ARG A 158 -6.86 -6.02 -9.26
N GLY A 159 -5.71 -6.07 -8.60
CA GLY A 159 -5.20 -7.31 -8.02
C GLY A 159 -6.00 -7.77 -6.80
N LEU A 160 -6.39 -6.85 -5.91
CA LEU A 160 -7.21 -7.18 -4.75
C LEU A 160 -8.60 -7.70 -5.15
N VAL A 161 -9.27 -7.04 -6.11
CA VAL A 161 -10.58 -7.47 -6.61
C VAL A 161 -10.48 -8.73 -7.46
N GLY A 162 -9.58 -8.76 -8.45
CA GLY A 162 -9.54 -9.82 -9.45
C GLY A 162 -8.93 -11.13 -8.97
N THR A 163 -8.01 -11.08 -7.99
CA THR A 163 -7.29 -12.28 -7.53
C THR A 163 -7.76 -12.75 -6.15
N PHE A 164 -7.97 -11.82 -5.23
CA PHE A 164 -8.21 -12.16 -3.82
C PHE A 164 -9.66 -11.99 -3.40
N HIS A 165 -10.45 -11.17 -4.11
CA HIS A 165 -11.85 -10.84 -3.89
C HIS A 165 -12.16 -10.24 -2.52
N HIS A 166 -11.66 -10.85 -1.44
CA HIS A 166 -11.81 -10.37 -0.08
C HIS A 166 -10.50 -10.48 0.70
N VAL A 167 -10.14 -9.41 1.37
CA VAL A 167 -8.97 -9.34 2.26
C VAL A 167 -9.42 -8.74 3.59
N GLY A 168 -9.29 -9.52 4.67
CA GLY A 168 -9.61 -9.03 6.02
C GLY A 168 -8.61 -7.97 6.48
N GLU A 169 -9.08 -7.03 7.29
CA GLU A 169 -8.32 -5.91 7.85
C GLU A 169 -6.96 -6.36 8.42
N GLN A 170 -6.96 -7.40 9.26
CA GLN A 170 -5.76 -7.90 9.92
C GLN A 170 -4.67 -8.43 8.97
N HIS A 171 -5.01 -8.64 7.71
CA HIS A 171 -4.10 -9.15 6.69
C HIS A 171 -3.76 -8.12 5.62
N LEU A 172 -4.50 -7.02 5.54
CA LEU A 172 -4.42 -6.05 4.44
C LEU A 172 -3.00 -5.54 4.22
N GLN A 173 -2.28 -5.19 5.28
CA GLN A 173 -0.90 -4.71 5.17
C GLN A 173 0.04 -5.70 4.47
N ARG A 174 -0.16 -7.03 4.63
CA ARG A 174 0.66 -8.04 3.96
C ARG A 174 0.40 -8.07 2.46
N TYR A 175 -0.86 -7.88 2.05
CA TYR A 175 -1.20 -7.79 0.62
C TYR A 175 -0.65 -6.51 0.01
N VAL A 176 -0.80 -5.38 0.69
CA VAL A 176 -0.23 -4.09 0.27
C VAL A 176 1.28 -4.23 0.04
N ARG A 177 2.02 -4.84 0.99
CA ARG A 177 3.46 -5.10 0.84
C ARG A 177 3.81 -6.02 -0.33
N GLU A 178 2.97 -7.00 -0.67
CA GLU A 178 3.15 -7.81 -1.88
C GLU A 178 3.10 -6.93 -3.14
N PHE A 179 2.14 -5.99 -3.21
CA PHE A 179 2.03 -5.08 -4.35
C PHE A 179 3.17 -4.06 -4.39
N ASP A 180 3.59 -3.53 -3.25
CA ASP A 180 4.78 -2.68 -3.15
C ASP A 180 6.02 -3.42 -3.66
N PHE A 181 6.24 -4.66 -3.21
CA PHE A 181 7.35 -5.49 -3.68
C PHE A 181 7.33 -5.66 -5.20
N ARG A 182 6.20 -6.06 -5.78
CA ARG A 182 6.05 -6.23 -7.23
C ARG A 182 6.29 -4.94 -8.01
N TYR A 183 5.80 -3.82 -7.50
CA TYR A 183 6.03 -2.52 -8.12
C TYR A 183 7.50 -2.11 -8.04
N ASN A 184 8.15 -2.36 -6.91
CA ASN A 184 9.54 -2.01 -6.63
C ASN A 184 10.56 -2.91 -7.34
N THR A 185 10.11 -4.07 -7.83
CA THR A 185 10.95 -5.03 -8.57
C THR A 185 10.46 -5.23 -10.01
N ARG A 186 9.74 -4.25 -10.58
CA ARG A 186 9.27 -4.32 -11.96
C ARG A 186 10.41 -4.18 -12.96
N SER A 187 10.22 -4.73 -14.16
CA SER A 187 11.22 -4.68 -15.26
C SER A 187 11.65 -3.26 -15.63
N ALA A 188 10.76 -2.26 -15.50
CA ALA A 188 11.09 -0.85 -15.70
C ALA A 188 12.18 -0.31 -14.74
N LEU A 189 12.44 -0.99 -13.63
CA LEU A 189 13.54 -0.72 -12.70
C LEU A 189 14.75 -1.66 -12.91
N GLY A 190 14.75 -2.44 -14.00
CA GLY A 190 15.86 -3.32 -14.37
C GLY A 190 15.84 -4.70 -13.70
N TYR A 191 14.76 -5.09 -13.01
CA TYR A 191 14.67 -6.41 -12.36
C TYR A 191 14.13 -7.48 -13.31
N SER A 192 14.77 -8.64 -13.33
CA SER A 192 14.26 -9.86 -13.93
C SER A 192 13.40 -10.66 -12.95
N ASP A 193 12.65 -11.66 -13.45
CA ASP A 193 11.87 -12.57 -12.58
C ASP A 193 12.77 -13.34 -11.61
N THR A 194 13.99 -13.69 -12.05
CA THR A 194 15.00 -14.34 -11.19
C THR A 194 15.45 -13.42 -10.05
N ASP A 195 15.66 -12.13 -10.33
CA ASP A 195 16.00 -11.14 -9.29
C ASP A 195 14.87 -10.99 -8.28
N CYS A 196 13.62 -10.93 -8.76
CA CYS A 196 12.44 -10.89 -7.89
C CYS A 196 12.36 -12.12 -6.97
N ALA A 197 12.58 -13.32 -7.51
CA ALA A 197 12.60 -14.56 -6.74
C ALA A 197 13.73 -14.56 -5.69
N ASN A 198 14.94 -14.18 -6.08
CA ASN A 198 16.10 -14.10 -5.19
C ASN A 198 15.89 -13.08 -4.06
N LEU A 199 15.31 -11.91 -4.37
CA LEU A 199 14.99 -10.90 -3.35
C LEU A 199 13.94 -11.40 -2.37
N ALA A 200 12.88 -12.07 -2.85
CA ALA A 200 11.87 -12.67 -1.99
C ALA A 200 12.48 -13.77 -1.09
N LEU A 201 13.36 -14.62 -1.62
CA LEU A 201 14.05 -15.65 -0.83
C LEU A 201 14.97 -15.04 0.24
N LYS A 202 15.76 -14.03 -0.11
CA LYS A 202 16.59 -13.29 0.87
C LYS A 202 15.74 -12.67 2.00
N GLY A 203 14.54 -12.23 1.68
CA GLY A 203 13.62 -11.65 2.65
C GLY A 203 13.05 -12.65 3.67
N ILE A 204 13.31 -13.95 3.56
CA ILE A 204 12.90 -14.96 4.53
C ILE A 204 13.79 -14.92 5.79
N ALA A 205 15.05 -14.52 5.64
CA ALA A 205 16.03 -14.55 6.72
C ALA A 205 15.54 -13.75 7.95
N GLY A 206 15.62 -14.38 9.12
CA GLY A 206 15.19 -13.77 10.39
C GLY A 206 13.68 -13.65 10.60
N LYS A 207 12.84 -14.02 9.63
CA LYS A 207 11.39 -13.89 9.73
C LYS A 207 10.72 -15.22 10.12
N ARG A 208 9.84 -15.13 11.11
CA ARG A 208 9.01 -16.26 11.55
C ARG A 208 7.54 -15.84 11.57
N LEU A 209 6.73 -16.48 10.73
CA LEU A 209 5.28 -16.38 10.80
C LEU A 209 4.72 -17.69 11.39
N THR A 210 4.09 -17.61 12.54
CA THR A 210 3.41 -18.76 13.18
C THR A 210 1.92 -18.72 12.88
N TYR A 211 1.32 -19.90 12.73
CA TYR A 211 -0.12 -20.02 12.62
C TYR A 211 -0.75 -19.71 13.99
N GLN A 212 -1.61 -18.69 14.03
CA GLN A 212 -2.41 -18.37 15.21
C GLN A 212 -3.84 -18.84 14.97
N ARG A 213 -4.41 -19.58 15.92
CA ARG A 213 -5.84 -19.94 15.89
C ARG A 213 -6.68 -18.70 16.15
N THR A 214 -7.85 -18.60 15.50
CA THR A 214 -8.87 -17.60 15.81
C THR A 214 -9.27 -17.77 17.27
N GLY A 215 -9.10 -16.74 18.10
CA GLY A 215 -9.42 -16.76 19.53
C GLY A 215 -8.23 -16.59 20.49
N SER A 216 -6.99 -16.71 20.06
CA SER A 216 -5.85 -16.34 20.89
C SER A 216 -5.65 -14.83 20.87
N GLN A 217 -5.75 -14.19 22.06
CA GLN A 217 -5.46 -12.77 22.22
C GLN A 217 -4.03 -12.47 21.73
N ARG A 218 -3.90 -11.47 20.90
CA ARG A 218 -2.60 -10.94 20.49
C ARG A 218 -1.92 -10.33 21.71
N ALA A 219 -0.81 -10.88 22.15
CA ALA A 219 0.18 -10.07 22.82
C ALA A 219 0.69 -9.03 21.82
N VAL A 220 0.38 -7.77 22.08
CA VAL A 220 0.95 -6.63 21.37
C VAL A 220 2.44 -6.60 21.74
N GLN A 221 3.30 -7.01 20.84
CA GLN A 221 4.72 -6.68 20.94
C GLN A 221 4.90 -5.28 20.35
N VAL A 222 5.24 -4.36 21.26
CA VAL A 222 5.67 -2.98 21.03
C VAL A 222 6.99 -2.97 20.23
#